data_5ff3fe289f62fbd64019203258c6d671
#
_entry.id   5ff3fe289f62fbd64019203258c6d671
#
_cell.length_a   1.000
_cell.length_b   1.000
_cell.length_c   1.000
_cell.angle_alpha   90.00
_cell.angle_beta   90.00
_cell.angle_gamma   90.00
#
_symmetry.space_group_name_H-M   'P 1'
#
loop_
_entity.id
_entity.type
_entity.pdbx_description
1 polymer ?
#
loop_
_entity_poly.entity_id
_entity_poly.type
_entity_poly.pdbx_seq_one_letter_code
_entity_poly.pdbx_strand_id
1 'polypeptide(L)'
;GIIYNSKYVDEADVTGWELLWNEKYAGKILMFDNPRDAFAIAESMLGYSLNTEDFTELKNCADLLAQQKPVLQAYVMDQIFDKMERGEAWIAPYYAGDYLMMVGENEDLRFCFPEEGFNFFIDALCIPTCATNKEGAEAYINFLCSPEVNGENLDYLGYSTPESAAKEYMDPETAASDIAYPSEETLSRGEAFLYLDQETTHLMDSLWLEVKTEGETDYTPIIGISATVLLAAVYLTARGVRDRRRRANRCKKWKT
;
A
#
# COMPACT_ATOMS: atom_id res chain seq x y z
N GLY A 1 -7.49 5.95 7.63
CA GLY A 1 -8.64 6.64 7.00
C GLY A 1 -8.41 6.99 5.54
N ILE A 2 -9.21 7.90 5.01
CA ILE A 2 -9.14 8.33 3.62
C ILE A 2 -8.49 9.70 3.55
N ILE A 3 -7.45 9.83 2.75
CA ILE A 3 -6.84 11.10 2.35
C ILE A 3 -7.40 11.48 0.99
N TYR A 4 -7.90 12.70 0.86
CA TYR A 4 -8.41 13.20 -0.42
C TYR A 4 -7.98 14.64 -0.67
N ASN A 5 -7.88 15.01 -1.96
CA ASN A 5 -7.54 16.37 -2.37
C ASN A 5 -8.82 17.18 -2.61
N SER A 6 -9.15 18.12 -1.71
CA SER A 6 -10.37 18.90 -1.72
C SER A 6 -10.53 19.82 -2.94
N LYS A 7 -9.45 20.04 -3.70
CA LYS A 7 -9.49 20.80 -4.96
C LYS A 7 -10.12 20.02 -6.11
N TYR A 8 -10.06 18.69 -6.06
CA TYR A 8 -10.49 17.79 -7.15
C TYR A 8 -11.61 16.84 -6.73
N VAL A 9 -11.76 16.58 -5.45
CA VAL A 9 -12.77 15.67 -4.89
C VAL A 9 -13.87 16.51 -4.25
N ASP A 10 -15.11 16.23 -4.65
CA ASP A 10 -16.30 16.86 -4.06
C ASP A 10 -16.53 16.30 -2.66
N GLU A 11 -16.64 17.16 -1.65
CA GLU A 11 -16.89 16.75 -0.27
C GLU A 11 -18.19 15.96 -0.12
N ALA A 12 -19.17 16.19 -0.98
CA ALA A 12 -20.42 15.46 -0.97
C ALA A 12 -20.27 13.97 -1.36
N ASP A 13 -19.16 13.62 -2.02
CA ASP A 13 -18.83 12.23 -2.37
C ASP A 13 -18.04 11.52 -1.26
N VAL A 14 -17.56 12.25 -0.25
CA VAL A 14 -16.74 11.70 0.85
C VAL A 14 -17.65 11.16 1.94
N THR A 15 -18.25 10.00 1.71
CA THR A 15 -19.23 9.38 2.58
C THR A 15 -18.67 8.19 3.37
N GLY A 16 -17.61 7.56 2.87
CA GLY A 16 -16.96 6.41 3.49
C GLY A 16 -16.02 5.71 2.51
N TRP A 17 -15.70 4.46 2.79
CA TRP A 17 -14.78 3.66 1.98
C TRP A 17 -15.23 3.47 0.53
N GLU A 18 -16.54 3.58 0.23
CA GLU A 18 -17.07 3.49 -1.14
C GLU A 18 -16.48 4.54 -2.08
N LEU A 19 -15.94 5.66 -1.54
CA LEU A 19 -15.21 6.66 -2.32
C LEU A 19 -14.05 6.04 -3.14
N LEU A 20 -13.43 5.00 -2.62
CA LEU A 20 -12.33 4.29 -3.28
C LEU A 20 -12.77 3.45 -4.49
N TRP A 21 -14.08 3.27 -4.71
CA TRP A 21 -14.68 2.59 -5.88
C TRP A 21 -15.39 3.56 -6.82
N ASN A 22 -15.34 4.87 -6.55
CA ASN A 22 -16.10 5.84 -7.30
C ASN A 22 -15.49 6.08 -8.70
N GLU A 23 -16.23 5.67 -9.74
CA GLU A 23 -15.83 5.79 -11.15
C GLU A 23 -15.55 7.26 -11.59
N LYS A 24 -16.16 8.24 -10.92
CA LYS A 24 -15.90 9.68 -11.16
C LYS A 24 -14.43 10.04 -11.04
N TYR A 25 -13.70 9.31 -10.19
CA TYR A 25 -12.29 9.55 -9.89
C TYR A 25 -11.37 8.46 -10.45
N ALA A 26 -11.82 7.69 -11.44
CA ALA A 26 -11.04 6.60 -12.03
C ALA A 26 -9.65 7.07 -12.50
N GLY A 27 -8.62 6.29 -12.18
CA GLY A 27 -7.23 6.59 -12.47
C GLY A 27 -6.60 7.65 -11.54
N LYS A 28 -7.32 8.07 -10.49
CA LYS A 28 -6.87 9.03 -9.46
C LYS A 28 -6.95 8.47 -8.04
N ILE A 29 -7.31 7.21 -7.91
CA ILE A 29 -7.46 6.49 -6.65
C ILE A 29 -6.25 5.59 -6.45
N LEU A 30 -5.66 5.62 -5.26
CA LEU A 30 -4.63 4.67 -4.83
C LEU A 30 -5.23 3.64 -3.88
N MET A 31 -4.56 2.52 -3.73
CA MET A 31 -4.86 1.49 -2.72
C MET A 31 -3.56 1.01 -2.10
N PHE A 32 -3.61 0.50 -0.88
CA PHE A 32 -2.49 -0.14 -0.21
C PHE A 32 -1.91 -1.30 -1.03
N ASP A 33 -0.60 -1.40 -1.12
CA ASP A 33 0.11 -2.63 -1.56
C ASP A 33 0.47 -3.49 -0.34
N ASN A 34 -0.49 -3.66 0.54
CA ASN A 34 -0.41 -4.47 1.76
C ASN A 34 -1.73 -5.25 1.90
N PRO A 35 -1.71 -6.59 1.91
CA PRO A 35 -2.94 -7.37 1.97
C PRO A 35 -3.75 -7.07 3.23
N ARG A 36 -3.11 -6.96 4.40
CA ARG A 36 -3.81 -6.76 5.66
C ARG A 36 -4.60 -5.45 5.69
N ASP A 37 -4.00 -4.35 5.21
CA ASP A 37 -4.66 -3.05 5.17
C ASP A 37 -5.73 -2.98 4.06
N ALA A 38 -5.46 -3.57 2.88
CA ALA A 38 -6.43 -3.60 1.79
C ALA A 38 -7.69 -4.43 2.16
N PHE A 39 -7.49 -5.60 2.78
CA PHE A 39 -8.60 -6.43 3.27
C PHE A 39 -9.40 -5.75 4.37
N ALA A 40 -8.75 -5.03 5.29
CA ALA A 40 -9.43 -4.29 6.35
C ALA A 40 -10.45 -3.27 5.81
N ILE A 41 -10.17 -2.63 4.68
CA ILE A 41 -11.10 -1.73 4.01
C ILE A 41 -12.32 -2.51 3.50
N ALA A 42 -12.10 -3.64 2.82
CA ALA A 42 -13.18 -4.47 2.31
C ALA A 42 -14.00 -5.12 3.44
N GLU A 43 -13.34 -5.58 4.50
CA GLU A 43 -13.97 -6.11 5.71
C GLU A 43 -14.89 -5.05 6.35
N SER A 44 -14.40 -3.81 6.54
CA SER A 44 -15.21 -2.70 7.05
C SER A 44 -16.42 -2.42 6.18
N MET A 45 -16.26 -2.35 4.87
CA MET A 45 -17.36 -2.12 3.92
C MET A 45 -18.42 -3.21 3.94
N LEU A 46 -18.02 -4.46 4.18
CA LEU A 46 -18.92 -5.61 4.24
C LEU A 46 -19.48 -5.87 5.65
N GLY A 47 -19.06 -5.09 6.64
CA GLY A 47 -19.48 -5.22 8.04
C GLY A 47 -18.91 -6.45 8.73
N TYR A 48 -17.74 -6.92 8.28
CA TYR A 48 -17.00 -8.01 8.92
C TYR A 48 -16.01 -7.48 9.95
N SER A 49 -15.55 -8.33 10.87
CA SER A 49 -14.42 -7.99 11.75
C SER A 49 -13.14 -7.89 10.94
N LEU A 50 -12.30 -6.90 11.26
CA LEU A 50 -10.94 -6.77 10.69
C LEU A 50 -10.02 -7.93 11.07
N ASN A 51 -10.49 -8.84 11.93
CA ASN A 51 -9.77 -10.00 12.41
C ASN A 51 -10.50 -11.30 12.04
N THR A 52 -11.34 -11.28 11.00
CA THR A 52 -12.04 -12.49 10.57
C THR A 52 -11.06 -13.55 10.07
N GLU A 53 -11.33 -14.79 10.42
CA GLU A 53 -10.65 -15.99 9.93
C GLU A 53 -11.60 -16.86 9.08
N ASP A 54 -12.80 -16.33 8.74
CA ASP A 54 -13.76 -17.04 7.91
C ASP A 54 -13.37 -16.97 6.43
N PHE A 55 -13.21 -18.15 5.81
CA PHE A 55 -12.85 -18.27 4.39
C PHE A 55 -13.82 -17.53 3.47
N THR A 56 -15.12 -17.59 3.76
CA THR A 56 -16.14 -17.00 2.90
C THR A 56 -16.11 -15.47 2.98
N GLU A 57 -15.90 -14.92 4.17
CA GLU A 57 -15.75 -13.48 4.38
C GLU A 57 -14.51 -12.95 3.67
N LEU A 58 -13.37 -13.62 3.82
CA LEU A 58 -12.12 -13.25 3.13
C LEU A 58 -12.27 -13.35 1.60
N LYS A 59 -12.97 -14.37 1.10
CA LYS A 59 -13.24 -14.48 -0.34
C LYS A 59 -14.14 -13.34 -0.84
N ASN A 60 -15.19 -12.97 -0.10
CA ASN A 60 -16.04 -11.83 -0.44
C ASN A 60 -15.23 -10.51 -0.47
N CYS A 61 -14.30 -10.33 0.46
CA CYS A 61 -13.39 -9.18 0.48
C CYS A 61 -12.51 -9.14 -0.77
N ALA A 62 -11.92 -10.28 -1.15
CA ALA A 62 -11.12 -10.38 -2.37
C ALA A 62 -11.95 -10.05 -3.61
N ASP A 63 -13.16 -10.55 -3.71
CA ASP A 63 -14.07 -10.27 -4.84
C ASP A 63 -14.43 -8.77 -4.92
N LEU A 64 -14.63 -8.10 -3.78
CA LEU A 64 -14.86 -6.66 -3.71
C LEU A 64 -13.60 -5.87 -4.13
N LEU A 65 -12.43 -6.25 -3.66
CA LEU A 65 -11.15 -5.62 -4.03
C LEU A 65 -10.85 -5.80 -5.53
N ALA A 66 -11.18 -6.95 -6.11
CA ALA A 66 -11.04 -7.17 -7.55
C ALA A 66 -11.91 -6.21 -8.37
N GLN A 67 -13.12 -5.88 -7.90
CA GLN A 67 -14.02 -4.93 -8.55
C GLN A 67 -13.49 -3.49 -8.54
N GLN A 68 -12.55 -3.15 -7.66
CA GLN A 68 -11.94 -1.82 -7.58
C GLN A 68 -10.92 -1.57 -8.70
N LYS A 69 -10.28 -2.61 -9.23
CA LYS A 69 -9.15 -2.48 -10.19
C LYS A 69 -9.39 -1.50 -11.35
N PRO A 70 -10.57 -1.46 -11.99
CA PRO A 70 -10.80 -0.56 -13.12
C PRO A 70 -10.66 0.93 -12.79
N VAL A 71 -10.86 1.30 -11.53
CA VAL A 71 -10.80 2.71 -11.09
C VAL A 71 -9.46 3.08 -10.45
N LEU A 72 -8.62 2.09 -10.11
CA LEU A 72 -7.33 2.34 -9.48
C LEU A 72 -6.31 2.97 -10.42
N GLN A 73 -5.48 3.86 -9.87
CA GLN A 73 -4.24 4.30 -10.50
C GLN A 73 -3.12 3.29 -10.22
N ALA A 74 -2.95 2.90 -8.97
CA ALA A 74 -1.89 1.99 -8.54
C ALA A 74 -2.14 1.44 -7.12
N TYR A 75 -1.52 0.31 -6.83
CA TYR A 75 -1.23 -0.15 -5.47
C TYR A 75 0.08 0.49 -5.01
N VAL A 76 0.11 1.07 -3.82
CA VAL A 76 1.25 1.82 -3.29
C VAL A 76 1.44 1.59 -1.79
N MET A 77 2.66 1.86 -1.32
CA MET A 77 2.97 2.15 0.07
C MET A 77 3.58 3.57 0.11
N ASP A 78 4.84 3.74 0.42
CA ASP A 78 5.48 5.06 0.58
C ASP A 78 5.40 5.97 -0.67
N GLN A 79 5.13 5.42 -1.86
CA GLN A 79 4.90 6.22 -3.07
C GLN A 79 3.67 7.14 -2.98
N ILE A 80 2.82 6.95 -1.96
CA ILE A 80 1.67 7.82 -1.73
C ILE A 80 2.09 9.27 -1.48
N PHE A 81 3.18 9.51 -0.76
CA PHE A 81 3.68 10.85 -0.45
C PHE A 81 3.86 11.65 -1.74
N ASP A 82 4.74 11.21 -2.64
CA ASP A 82 4.97 11.88 -3.91
C ASP A 82 3.68 12.10 -4.72
N LYS A 83 2.78 11.11 -4.77
CA LYS A 83 1.57 11.14 -5.59
C LYS A 83 0.50 12.09 -5.06
N MET A 84 0.27 12.10 -3.75
CA MET A 84 -0.73 12.96 -3.12
C MET A 84 -0.23 14.41 -2.99
N GLU A 85 1.01 14.60 -2.58
CA GLU A 85 1.61 15.93 -2.45
C GLU A 85 1.66 16.67 -3.78
N ARG A 86 1.98 16.00 -4.89
CA ARG A 86 1.99 16.60 -6.25
C ARG A 86 0.64 16.65 -6.93
N GLY A 87 -0.42 16.10 -6.31
CA GLY A 87 -1.76 16.02 -6.91
C GLY A 87 -1.84 15.07 -8.12
N GLU A 88 -0.93 14.12 -8.24
CA GLU A 88 -0.96 13.06 -9.27
C GLU A 88 -2.08 12.06 -9.00
N ALA A 89 -2.33 11.75 -7.73
CA ALA A 89 -3.50 11.05 -7.23
C ALA A 89 -4.36 12.01 -6.38
N TRP A 90 -5.64 11.69 -6.23
CA TRP A 90 -6.59 12.54 -5.54
C TRP A 90 -7.23 11.90 -4.32
N ILE A 91 -7.23 10.57 -4.26
CA ILE A 91 -7.85 9.78 -3.19
C ILE A 91 -6.94 8.62 -2.85
N ALA A 92 -6.71 8.41 -1.57
CA ALA A 92 -5.94 7.27 -1.08
C ALA A 92 -6.36 6.87 0.34
N PRO A 93 -6.42 5.58 0.67
CA PRO A 93 -6.44 5.15 2.05
C PRO A 93 -5.02 5.24 2.61
N TYR A 94 -4.83 5.84 3.79
CA TYR A 94 -3.53 5.82 4.45
C TYR A 94 -3.63 6.16 5.94
N TYR A 95 -2.47 6.21 6.59
CA TYR A 95 -2.37 6.41 8.03
C TYR A 95 -2.50 7.88 8.41
N ALA A 96 -3.14 8.15 9.55
CA ALA A 96 -3.43 9.50 10.03
C ALA A 96 -2.17 10.34 10.28
N GLY A 97 -1.11 9.71 10.83
CA GLY A 97 0.16 10.40 11.06
C GLY A 97 0.82 10.85 9.77
N ASP A 98 0.84 9.98 8.75
CA ASP A 98 1.41 10.32 7.44
C ASP A 98 0.61 11.41 6.73
N TYR A 99 -0.72 11.46 6.92
CA TYR A 99 -1.53 12.58 6.44
C TYR A 99 -1.07 13.91 7.05
N LEU A 100 -0.79 13.93 8.37
CA LEU A 100 -0.33 15.16 9.06
C LEU A 100 1.01 15.65 8.50
N MET A 101 1.86 14.75 7.99
CA MET A 101 3.07 15.13 7.26
C MET A 101 2.75 15.66 5.86
N MET A 102 1.91 14.95 5.10
CA MET A 102 1.57 15.31 3.72
C MET A 102 0.81 16.63 3.60
N VAL A 103 -0.03 16.99 4.58
CA VAL A 103 -0.79 18.24 4.53
C VAL A 103 0.11 19.46 4.63
N GLY A 104 1.28 19.34 5.27
CA GLY A 104 2.31 20.38 5.30
C GLY A 104 2.91 20.70 3.92
N GLU A 105 2.95 19.72 3.02
CA GLU A 105 3.46 19.87 1.66
C GLU A 105 2.34 20.21 0.64
N ASN A 106 1.09 19.83 0.95
CA ASN A 106 -0.08 20.12 0.12
C ASN A 106 -1.31 20.44 0.96
N GLU A 107 -1.58 21.73 1.14
CA GLU A 107 -2.68 22.26 1.94
C GLU A 107 -4.09 21.92 1.40
N ASP A 108 -4.21 21.41 0.18
CA ASP A 108 -5.49 20.97 -0.39
C ASP A 108 -5.90 19.57 0.12
N LEU A 109 -5.01 18.83 0.79
CA LEU A 109 -5.31 17.51 1.34
C LEU A 109 -6.23 17.61 2.56
N ARG A 110 -7.12 16.62 2.67
CA ARG A 110 -8.06 16.44 3.78
C ARG A 110 -8.06 14.98 4.21
N PHE A 111 -8.50 14.74 5.44
CA PHE A 111 -8.60 13.41 6.02
C PHE A 111 -10.03 13.11 6.47
N CYS A 112 -10.49 11.89 6.26
CA CYS A 112 -11.79 11.40 6.71
C CYS A 112 -11.64 10.07 7.43
N PHE A 113 -12.27 9.96 8.60
CA PHE A 113 -12.51 8.68 9.26
C PHE A 113 -13.81 8.07 8.71
N PRO A 114 -13.76 6.93 7.98
CA PRO A 114 -14.96 6.30 7.42
C PRO A 114 -15.96 5.88 8.50
N GLU A 115 -17.25 5.99 8.20
CA GLU A 115 -18.30 5.62 9.15
C GLU A 115 -18.45 4.11 9.31
N GLU A 116 -18.10 3.34 8.28
CA GLU A 116 -18.17 1.87 8.28
C GLU A 116 -17.18 1.22 9.25
N GLY A 117 -16.15 1.95 9.65
CA GLY A 117 -15.09 1.48 10.54
C GLY A 117 -13.71 1.61 9.90
N PHE A 118 -12.69 1.44 10.71
CA PHE A 118 -11.29 1.54 10.30
C PHE A 118 -10.41 0.76 11.29
N ASN A 119 -9.18 0.45 10.89
CA ASN A 119 -8.23 -0.08 11.86
C ASN A 119 -7.58 1.05 12.66
N PHE A 120 -7.29 0.77 13.91
CA PHE A 120 -6.29 1.50 14.66
C PHE A 120 -5.17 0.56 15.11
N PHE A 121 -3.97 1.10 15.28
CA PHE A 121 -2.82 0.30 15.65
C PHE A 121 -1.99 1.00 16.73
N ILE A 122 -1.18 0.23 17.41
CA ILE A 122 -0.27 0.69 18.45
C ILE A 122 1.10 0.13 18.11
N ASP A 123 2.02 1.02 17.76
CA ASP A 123 3.41 0.65 17.52
C ASP A 123 4.12 0.39 18.84
N ALA A 124 4.91 -0.67 18.88
CA ALA A 124 5.59 -1.11 20.08
C ALA A 124 7.08 -1.32 19.87
N LEU A 125 7.89 -0.81 20.80
CA LEU A 125 9.31 -1.11 20.88
C LEU A 125 9.51 -2.48 21.55
N CYS A 126 10.17 -3.40 20.86
CA CYS A 126 10.39 -4.77 21.32
C CYS A 126 11.87 -5.10 21.45
N ILE A 127 12.23 -5.87 22.48
CA ILE A 127 13.57 -6.43 22.65
C ILE A 127 13.55 -7.90 22.24
N PRO A 128 14.25 -8.29 21.14
CA PRO A 128 14.32 -9.69 20.74
C PRO A 128 14.92 -10.59 21.83
N THR A 129 14.47 -11.83 21.93
CA THR A 129 14.98 -12.81 22.92
C THR A 129 16.48 -13.11 22.75
N CYS A 130 17.02 -12.91 21.53
CA CYS A 130 18.45 -13.08 21.22
C CYS A 130 19.30 -11.84 21.51
N ALA A 131 18.73 -10.74 22.04
CA ALA A 131 19.48 -9.52 22.33
C ALA A 131 20.57 -9.78 23.36
N THR A 132 21.80 -9.39 23.04
CA THR A 132 22.99 -9.58 23.89
C THR A 132 23.20 -8.46 24.91
N ASN A 133 22.53 -7.31 24.71
CA ASN A 133 22.59 -6.15 25.61
C ASN A 133 21.18 -5.68 25.97
N LYS A 134 20.49 -6.49 26.77
CA LYS A 134 19.12 -6.20 27.20
C LYS A 134 19.04 -4.91 28.03
N GLU A 135 19.98 -4.71 28.95
CA GLU A 135 20.05 -3.54 29.82
C GLU A 135 20.17 -2.24 29.01
N GLY A 136 21.03 -2.22 27.99
CA GLY A 136 21.18 -1.09 27.09
C GLY A 136 19.91 -0.83 26.24
N ALA A 137 19.22 -1.89 25.81
CA ALA A 137 17.96 -1.76 25.09
C ALA A 137 16.85 -1.20 25.97
N GLU A 138 16.73 -1.66 27.22
CA GLU A 138 15.76 -1.14 28.19
C GLU A 138 16.05 0.35 28.51
N ALA A 139 17.32 0.71 28.69
CA ALA A 139 17.72 2.10 28.91
C ALA A 139 17.37 3.00 27.71
N TYR A 140 17.54 2.51 26.48
CA TYR A 140 17.17 3.24 25.27
C TYR A 140 15.65 3.41 25.13
N ILE A 141 14.89 2.37 25.40
CA ILE A 141 13.41 2.45 25.40
C ILE A 141 12.92 3.47 26.45
N ASN A 142 13.47 3.42 27.68
CA ASN A 142 13.16 4.40 28.70
C ASN A 142 13.50 5.84 28.30
N PHE A 143 14.61 6.05 27.59
CA PHE A 143 14.97 7.34 27.04
C PHE A 143 13.94 7.82 26.01
N LEU A 144 13.55 6.98 25.07
CA LEU A 144 12.52 7.32 24.06
C LEU A 144 11.13 7.57 24.67
N CYS A 145 10.82 6.92 25.79
CA CYS A 145 9.55 7.12 26.53
C CYS A 145 9.60 8.29 27.51
N SER A 146 10.71 9.03 27.63
CA SER A 146 10.69 10.25 28.42
C SER A 146 9.84 11.32 27.74
N PRO A 147 9.00 12.09 28.49
CA PRO A 147 7.99 12.99 27.90
C PRO A 147 8.56 13.95 26.86
N GLU A 148 9.66 14.61 27.17
CA GLU A 148 10.32 15.56 26.26
C GLU A 148 10.76 14.89 24.95
N VAL A 149 11.52 13.80 25.05
CA VAL A 149 12.05 13.06 23.86
C VAL A 149 10.91 12.42 23.07
N ASN A 150 9.91 11.87 23.75
CA ASN A 150 8.75 11.25 23.11
C ASN A 150 7.93 12.30 22.35
N GLY A 151 7.64 13.46 23.00
CA GLY A 151 6.87 14.54 22.38
C GLY A 151 7.58 15.08 21.13
N GLU A 152 8.87 15.42 21.22
CA GLU A 152 9.65 15.93 20.09
C GLU A 152 9.73 14.92 18.94
N ASN A 153 9.93 13.62 19.25
CA ASN A 153 9.98 12.58 18.22
C ASN A 153 8.65 12.40 17.48
N LEU A 154 7.54 12.34 18.24
CA LEU A 154 6.24 12.10 17.63
C LEU A 154 5.68 13.33 16.93
N ASP A 155 6.04 14.52 17.38
CA ASP A 155 5.75 15.76 16.66
C ASP A 155 6.47 15.78 15.29
N TYR A 156 7.74 15.38 15.25
CA TYR A 156 8.50 15.25 14.01
C TYR A 156 7.90 14.18 13.07
N LEU A 157 7.38 13.07 13.62
CA LEU A 157 6.79 11.97 12.84
C LEU A 157 5.33 12.23 12.45
N GLY A 158 4.66 13.22 13.03
CA GLY A 158 3.23 13.49 12.82
C GLY A 158 2.30 12.50 13.55
N TYR A 159 2.80 11.64 14.43
CA TYR A 159 2.01 10.61 15.12
C TYR A 159 1.61 11.00 16.52
N SER A 160 0.48 10.45 16.98
CA SER A 160 0.01 10.60 18.36
C SER A 160 0.84 9.78 19.33
N THR A 161 0.90 10.25 20.60
CA THR A 161 1.60 9.55 21.67
C THR A 161 0.60 9.01 22.72
N PRO A 162 0.82 7.79 23.26
CA PRO A 162 0.10 7.31 24.41
C PRO A 162 0.60 7.95 25.74
N GLU A 163 1.75 8.62 25.72
CA GLU A 163 2.32 9.32 26.88
C GLU A 163 1.68 10.70 27.03
N SER A 164 0.77 10.85 27.99
CA SER A 164 -0.01 12.09 28.15
C SER A 164 0.84 13.31 28.48
N ALA A 165 1.95 13.13 29.22
CA ALA A 165 2.86 14.22 29.57
C ALA A 165 3.70 14.69 28.36
N ALA A 166 3.87 13.86 27.34
CA ALA A 166 4.61 14.22 26.13
C ALA A 166 3.91 15.29 25.29
N LYS A 167 2.58 15.43 25.41
CA LYS A 167 1.80 16.45 24.68
C LYS A 167 2.23 17.89 25.00
N GLU A 168 2.82 18.13 26.17
CA GLU A 168 3.33 19.45 26.55
C GLU A 168 4.58 19.86 25.74
N TYR A 169 5.22 18.89 25.08
CA TYR A 169 6.45 19.07 24.26
C TYR A 169 6.18 18.97 22.76
N MET A 170 4.93 18.80 22.37
CA MET A 170 4.51 18.76 20.96
C MET A 170 4.06 20.14 20.48
N ASP A 171 4.00 20.31 19.16
CA ASP A 171 3.33 21.46 18.59
C ASP A 171 1.87 21.52 19.05
N PRO A 172 1.37 22.68 19.51
CA PRO A 172 0.02 22.80 20.03
C PRO A 172 -1.09 22.44 19.03
N GLU A 173 -0.87 22.62 17.72
CA GLU A 173 -1.82 22.25 16.67
C GLU A 173 -1.88 20.74 16.52
N THR A 174 -0.74 20.06 16.51
CA THR A 174 -0.67 18.60 16.51
C THR A 174 -1.27 17.99 17.75
N ALA A 175 -0.93 18.53 18.94
CA ALA A 175 -1.45 18.07 20.23
C ALA A 175 -2.98 18.25 20.39
N ALA A 176 -3.58 19.20 19.67
CA ALA A 176 -5.01 19.48 19.65
C ALA A 176 -5.74 18.89 18.42
N SER A 177 -5.03 18.21 17.53
CA SER A 177 -5.62 17.67 16.29
C SER A 177 -6.57 16.51 16.57
N ASP A 178 -7.81 16.62 16.11
CA ASP A 178 -8.80 15.53 16.15
C ASP A 178 -8.43 14.34 15.26
N ILE A 179 -7.43 14.51 14.36
CA ILE A 179 -6.91 13.45 13.53
C ILE A 179 -5.83 12.66 14.27
N ALA A 180 -4.91 13.36 14.96
CA ALA A 180 -3.91 12.71 15.81
C ALA A 180 -4.53 12.10 17.08
N TYR A 181 -5.53 12.77 17.64
CA TYR A 181 -6.20 12.39 18.89
C TYR A 181 -7.72 12.36 18.70
N PRO A 182 -8.25 11.39 17.94
CA PRO A 182 -9.68 11.32 17.67
C PRO A 182 -10.50 11.08 18.93
N SER A 183 -11.76 11.53 18.91
CA SER A 183 -12.69 11.38 20.03
C SER A 183 -12.96 9.91 20.34
N GLU A 184 -13.44 9.62 21.57
CA GLU A 184 -13.87 8.27 21.95
C GLU A 184 -14.99 7.75 21.04
N GLU A 185 -15.88 8.63 20.56
CA GLU A 185 -16.93 8.29 19.59
C GLU A 185 -16.31 7.82 18.25
N THR A 186 -15.34 8.56 17.74
CA THR A 186 -14.60 8.17 16.53
C THR A 186 -13.86 6.85 16.73
N LEU A 187 -13.11 6.71 17.83
CA LEU A 187 -12.37 5.48 18.14
C LEU A 187 -13.26 4.26 18.35
N SER A 188 -14.51 4.46 18.81
CA SER A 188 -15.45 3.34 19.00
C SER A 188 -15.85 2.63 17.70
N ARG A 189 -15.62 3.26 16.55
CA ARG A 189 -15.81 2.66 15.22
C ARG A 189 -14.58 1.92 14.73
N GLY A 190 -13.44 2.10 15.39
CA GLY A 190 -12.19 1.44 15.03
C GLY A 190 -12.07 0.06 15.64
N GLU A 191 -11.35 -0.83 14.96
CA GLU A 191 -10.97 -2.16 15.45
C GLU A 191 -9.45 -2.31 15.37
N ALA A 192 -8.83 -2.85 16.44
CA ALA A 192 -7.40 -3.13 16.45
C ALA A 192 -7.09 -4.41 15.69
N PHE A 193 -6.00 -4.43 14.91
CA PHE A 193 -5.49 -5.66 14.34
C PHE A 193 -5.00 -6.61 15.43
N LEU A 194 -5.53 -7.82 15.43
CA LEU A 194 -5.05 -8.93 16.21
C LEU A 194 -4.14 -9.84 15.38
N TYR A 195 -3.44 -10.73 16.06
CA TYR A 195 -2.71 -11.79 15.38
C TYR A 195 -3.69 -12.75 14.70
N LEU A 196 -3.52 -12.96 13.40
CA LEU A 196 -4.21 -14.01 12.65
C LEU A 196 -3.34 -15.25 12.63
N ASP A 197 -3.96 -16.42 12.58
CA ASP A 197 -3.21 -17.65 12.45
C ASP A 197 -2.48 -17.74 11.10
N GLN A 198 -1.55 -18.69 10.99
CA GLN A 198 -0.72 -18.82 9.80
C GLN A 198 -1.54 -19.27 8.58
N GLU A 199 -2.58 -20.06 8.76
CA GLU A 199 -3.44 -20.54 7.68
C GLU A 199 -4.23 -19.37 7.08
N THR A 200 -4.83 -18.54 7.91
CA THR A 200 -5.55 -17.33 7.52
C THR A 200 -4.63 -16.32 6.85
N THR A 201 -3.44 -16.10 7.40
CA THR A 201 -2.44 -15.20 6.79
C THR A 201 -2.06 -15.66 5.38
N HIS A 202 -1.76 -16.95 5.19
CA HIS A 202 -1.44 -17.51 3.87
C HIS A 202 -2.62 -17.45 2.90
N LEU A 203 -3.83 -17.66 3.39
CA LEU A 203 -5.04 -17.53 2.58
C LEU A 203 -5.19 -16.08 2.07
N MET A 204 -5.10 -15.10 2.97
CA MET A 204 -5.19 -13.68 2.63
C MET A 204 -4.12 -13.28 1.61
N ASP A 205 -2.87 -13.69 1.79
CA ASP A 205 -1.78 -13.45 0.85
C ASP A 205 -2.07 -14.06 -0.54
N SER A 206 -2.63 -15.26 -0.58
CA SER A 206 -2.98 -15.94 -1.83
C SER A 206 -4.12 -15.24 -2.55
N LEU A 207 -5.17 -14.87 -1.84
CA LEU A 207 -6.30 -14.10 -2.39
C LEU A 207 -5.86 -12.72 -2.86
N TRP A 208 -4.95 -12.07 -2.13
CA TRP A 208 -4.39 -10.78 -2.54
C TRP A 208 -3.60 -10.88 -3.85
N LEU A 209 -2.83 -11.95 -4.02
CA LEU A 209 -2.14 -12.21 -5.27
C LEU A 209 -3.14 -12.42 -6.43
N GLU A 210 -4.22 -13.16 -6.20
CA GLU A 210 -5.32 -13.32 -7.18
C GLU A 210 -5.92 -11.96 -7.55
N VAL A 211 -6.30 -11.14 -6.56
CA VAL A 211 -6.80 -9.77 -6.78
C VAL A 211 -5.86 -8.98 -7.67
N LYS A 212 -4.57 -8.97 -7.40
CA LYS A 212 -3.60 -8.19 -8.19
C LYS A 212 -3.40 -8.71 -9.60
N THR A 213 -3.45 -10.02 -9.81
CA THR A 213 -3.19 -10.66 -11.12
C THR A 213 -4.45 -10.89 -11.95
N GLU A 214 -5.63 -10.85 -11.36
CA GLU A 214 -6.88 -11.02 -12.09
C GLU A 214 -7.04 -9.94 -13.18
N GLY A 215 -7.33 -10.37 -14.40
CA GLY A 215 -7.45 -9.50 -15.56
C GLY A 215 -6.12 -9.12 -16.22
N GLU A 216 -4.98 -9.51 -15.68
CA GLU A 216 -3.71 -9.41 -16.38
C GLU A 216 -3.64 -10.47 -17.48
N THR A 217 -3.44 -10.04 -18.70
CA THR A 217 -3.23 -10.97 -19.82
C THR A 217 -1.85 -11.62 -19.65
N ASP A 218 -1.81 -12.94 -19.46
CA ASP A 218 -0.55 -13.68 -19.45
C ASP A 218 0.13 -13.61 -20.81
N TYR A 219 1.08 -12.69 -20.95
CA TYR A 219 1.88 -12.52 -22.16
C TYR A 219 3.03 -13.52 -22.28
N THR A 220 3.24 -14.38 -21.27
CA THR A 220 4.35 -15.36 -21.26
C THR A 220 4.37 -16.23 -22.51
N PRO A 221 3.24 -16.81 -23.00
CA PRO A 221 3.25 -17.58 -24.23
C PRO A 221 3.55 -16.71 -25.45
N ILE A 222 3.11 -15.46 -25.50
CA ILE A 222 3.36 -14.54 -26.63
C ILE A 222 4.84 -14.16 -26.69
N ILE A 223 5.45 -13.88 -25.55
CA ILE A 223 6.89 -13.58 -25.43
C ILE A 223 7.71 -14.80 -25.85
N GLY A 224 7.34 -16.00 -25.39
CA GLY A 224 7.98 -17.25 -25.76
C GLY A 224 7.92 -17.54 -27.28
N ILE A 225 6.78 -17.33 -27.92
CA ILE A 225 6.59 -17.48 -29.35
C ILE A 225 7.43 -16.45 -30.12
N SER A 226 7.42 -15.19 -29.69
CA SER A 226 8.19 -14.11 -30.32
C SER A 226 9.69 -14.37 -30.23
N ALA A 227 10.19 -14.84 -29.08
CA ALA A 227 11.60 -15.20 -28.91
C ALA A 227 12.03 -16.38 -29.80
N THR A 228 11.19 -17.42 -29.91
CA THR A 228 11.48 -18.59 -30.77
C THR A 228 11.47 -18.23 -32.24
N VAL A 229 10.55 -17.38 -32.70
CA VAL A 229 10.51 -16.88 -34.08
C VAL A 229 11.77 -16.04 -34.39
N LEU A 230 12.18 -15.17 -33.47
CA LEU A 230 13.40 -14.36 -33.63
C LEU A 230 14.66 -15.22 -33.71
N LEU A 231 14.79 -16.23 -32.84
CA LEU A 231 15.91 -17.18 -32.87
C LEU A 231 15.94 -18.00 -34.15
N ALA A 232 14.78 -18.44 -34.65
CA ALA A 232 14.67 -19.13 -35.91
C ALA A 232 15.09 -18.23 -37.09
N ALA A 233 14.66 -16.97 -37.11
CA ALA A 233 15.07 -16.00 -38.14
C ALA A 233 16.59 -15.75 -38.13
N VAL A 234 17.20 -15.57 -36.97
CA VAL A 234 18.65 -15.42 -36.82
C VAL A 234 19.40 -16.67 -37.29
N TYR A 235 18.90 -17.87 -36.92
CA TYR A 235 19.50 -19.13 -37.38
C TYR A 235 19.44 -19.28 -38.91
N LEU A 236 18.29 -19.00 -39.53
CA LEU A 236 18.12 -19.10 -40.98
C LEU A 236 18.99 -18.09 -41.72
N THR A 237 19.12 -16.87 -41.25
CA THR A 237 20.02 -15.86 -41.85
C THR A 237 21.49 -16.25 -41.72
N ALA A 238 21.91 -16.71 -40.53
CA ALA A 238 23.29 -17.19 -40.31
C ALA A 238 23.62 -18.41 -41.18
N ARG A 239 22.66 -19.33 -41.35
CA ARG A 239 22.80 -20.49 -42.27
C ARG A 239 22.92 -20.04 -43.72
N GLY A 240 22.09 -19.10 -44.17
CA GLY A 240 22.13 -18.54 -45.53
C GLY A 240 23.47 -17.87 -45.83
N VAL A 241 24.01 -17.08 -44.91
CA VAL A 241 25.34 -16.47 -45.03
C VAL A 241 26.45 -17.52 -45.12
N ARG A 242 26.38 -18.56 -44.29
CA ARG A 242 27.35 -19.68 -44.30
C ARG A 242 27.33 -20.45 -45.63
N ASP A 243 26.14 -20.72 -46.17
CA ASP A 243 25.98 -21.43 -47.44
C ASP A 243 26.45 -20.58 -48.63
N ARG A 244 26.24 -19.27 -48.64
CA ARG A 244 26.79 -18.33 -49.61
C ARG A 244 28.32 -18.32 -49.57
N ARG A 245 28.96 -18.29 -48.41
CA ARG A 245 30.42 -18.37 -48.24
C ARG A 245 30.97 -19.70 -48.72
N ARG A 246 30.31 -20.83 -48.46
CA ARG A 246 30.69 -22.16 -48.95
C ARG A 246 30.63 -22.24 -50.48
N ARG A 247 29.58 -21.69 -51.12
CA ARG A 247 29.45 -21.62 -52.57
C ARG A 247 30.56 -20.76 -53.20
N ALA A 248 30.80 -19.59 -52.63
CA ALA A 248 31.88 -18.69 -53.11
C ALA A 248 33.27 -19.34 -53.01
N ASN A 249 33.55 -20.08 -51.94
CA ASN A 249 34.81 -20.79 -51.76
C ASN A 249 34.95 -22.00 -52.75
N ARG A 250 33.84 -22.67 -53.06
CA ARG A 250 33.86 -23.72 -54.10
C ARG A 250 34.16 -23.15 -55.50
N CYS A 251 33.55 -22.01 -55.88
CA CYS A 251 33.83 -21.37 -57.16
C CYS A 251 35.28 -20.86 -57.29
N LYS A 252 35.94 -20.48 -56.18
CA LYS A 252 37.37 -20.12 -56.21
C LYS A 252 38.28 -21.32 -56.45
N LYS A 253 37.93 -22.52 -55.97
CA LYS A 253 38.72 -23.78 -56.15
C LYS A 253 38.67 -24.34 -57.56
N TRP A 254 37.75 -23.89 -58.40
CA TRP A 254 37.61 -24.31 -59.77
C TRP A 254 38.29 -23.36 -60.81
N LYS A 255 38.90 -22.27 -60.34
CA LYS A 255 39.60 -21.27 -61.16
C LYS A 255 41.10 -21.28 -60.96
N THR A 256 41.63 -22.23 -60.19
CA THR A 256 43.04 -22.58 -60.03
C THR A 256 43.28 -24.00 -60.62
#